data_3b4b99c7eb58cccaa1741158902d5f2d
#
_entry.id   3b4b99c7eb58cccaa1741158902d5f2d
#
_cell.length_a   1.000
_cell.length_b   1.000
_cell.length_c   1.000
_cell.angle_alpha   90.00
_cell.angle_beta   90.00
_cell.angle_gamma   90.00
#
_symmetry.space_group_name_H-M   'P 1'
#
loop_
_entity.id
_entity.type
_entity.pdbx_description
1 polymer ?
#
loop_
_entity_poly.entity_id
_entity_poly.type
_entity_poly.pdbx_seq_one_letter_code
_entity_poly.pdbx_strand_id
1 'polypeptide(L)'
;MCSSDLNENDILFWPADIGWITGLVWNVYGLLIMGATAVIYDGALNFPKIDRIWKILSDYQATIFGISPTAVRLFKKNNVEPLKSYSLDKIKNIPTTGEPLDKDSWWWLFEKVGNKKIPIMNLSGGTEIGGAMLSVFPGMKLKPTTVGIPVPGMNLDVFNDNGNSVQKQNGYLVIKSPWPTMTRGLLNDDARYLETYWSRFKNIWFHGDYVYVDEDNLWYMRGRTDDVINISGHRMSTAEIEHAAISHKKISDAASIAIPDNITGEAIVLFFVADNKLETGLESEISNYVSEKIGKVARPKLVFQLSDLPKTRTGKIMRRLLKSKLLGENLGDLSSLENPHVLDEISKLG
;
A
#
# COMPACT_ATOMS: atom_id res chain seq x y z
N MET A 1 -3.69 -10.82 -14.90
CA MET A 1 -2.81 -10.21 -15.89
C MET A 1 -3.54 -9.39 -16.94
N CYS A 2 -4.85 -9.54 -17.08
CA CYS A 2 -5.65 -8.70 -17.99
C CYS A 2 -5.53 -7.19 -17.74
N SER A 3 -5.23 -6.79 -16.50
CA SER A 3 -5.12 -5.37 -16.16
C SER A 3 -3.94 -4.64 -16.77
N SER A 4 -2.85 -5.33 -17.12
CA SER A 4 -1.64 -4.70 -17.66
C SER A 4 -1.51 -4.79 -19.18
N ASP A 5 -2.49 -5.37 -19.88
CA ASP A 5 -2.45 -5.61 -21.34
C ASP A 5 -1.17 -6.33 -21.78
N LEU A 6 -0.72 -7.29 -20.97
CA LEU A 6 0.51 -8.03 -21.14
C LEU A 6 0.40 -9.04 -22.28
N ASN A 7 1.39 -9.06 -23.16
CA ASN A 7 1.52 -10.04 -24.24
C ASN A 7 2.98 -10.55 -24.37
N GLU A 8 3.21 -11.48 -25.27
CA GLU A 8 4.51 -12.16 -25.45
C GLU A 8 5.69 -11.23 -25.81
N ASN A 9 5.38 -10.07 -26.40
CA ASN A 9 6.41 -9.08 -26.79
C ASN A 9 6.74 -8.11 -25.66
N ASP A 10 6.10 -8.22 -24.51
CA ASP A 10 6.31 -7.31 -23.42
C ASP A 10 7.52 -7.69 -22.56
N ILE A 11 8.16 -6.66 -22.04
CA ILE A 11 9.27 -6.76 -21.08
C ILE A 11 8.81 -6.11 -19.79
N LEU A 12 8.58 -6.92 -18.77
CA LEU A 12 8.21 -6.45 -17.44
C LEU A 12 9.46 -6.21 -16.59
N PHE A 13 9.55 -5.04 -16.01
CA PHE A 13 10.44 -4.77 -14.88
C PHE A 13 9.62 -4.38 -13.64
N TRP A 14 9.59 -5.25 -12.66
CA TRP A 14 9.02 -4.98 -11.36
C TRP A 14 10.02 -5.36 -10.28
N PRO A 15 10.70 -4.40 -9.63
CA PRO A 15 11.69 -4.68 -8.59
C PRO A 15 11.02 -5.11 -7.28
N ALA A 16 10.25 -6.20 -7.34
CA ALA A 16 9.59 -6.83 -6.22
C ALA A 16 10.30 -8.14 -5.88
N ASP A 17 10.48 -8.40 -4.60
CA ASP A 17 11.03 -9.64 -4.09
C ASP A 17 10.16 -10.83 -4.54
N ILE A 18 10.77 -11.85 -5.14
CA ILE A 18 10.09 -13.07 -5.59
C ILE A 18 9.59 -13.93 -4.42
N GLY A 19 10.01 -13.70 -3.20
CA GLY A 19 9.45 -14.28 -1.98
C GLY A 19 8.06 -13.75 -1.61
N TRP A 20 7.61 -12.64 -2.25
CA TRP A 20 6.28 -12.09 -2.09
C TRP A 20 5.39 -12.40 -3.28
N ILE A 21 4.07 -12.43 -3.03
CA ILE A 21 3.08 -12.76 -4.07
C ILE A 21 3.21 -11.88 -5.31
N THR A 22 3.50 -10.59 -5.16
CA THR A 22 3.67 -9.67 -6.28
C THR A 22 4.83 -10.08 -7.18
N GLY A 23 6.01 -10.35 -6.60
CA GLY A 23 7.16 -10.82 -7.34
C GLY A 23 6.93 -12.19 -7.97
N LEU A 24 6.39 -13.13 -7.20
CA LEU A 24 6.15 -14.50 -7.66
C LEU A 24 5.11 -14.56 -8.79
N VAL A 25 3.96 -13.92 -8.62
CA VAL A 25 2.86 -13.98 -9.59
C VAL A 25 3.17 -13.15 -10.84
N TRP A 26 3.72 -11.94 -10.69
CA TRP A 26 3.94 -11.06 -11.83
C TRP A 26 5.25 -11.35 -12.56
N ASN A 27 6.38 -11.50 -11.85
CA ASN A 27 7.69 -11.68 -12.49
C ASN A 27 7.99 -13.13 -12.90
N VAL A 28 7.30 -14.11 -12.31
CA VAL A 28 7.58 -15.52 -12.58
C VAL A 28 6.39 -16.17 -13.28
N TYR A 29 5.34 -16.57 -12.56
CA TYR A 29 4.28 -17.39 -13.12
C TYR A 29 3.53 -16.70 -14.26
N GLY A 30 3.18 -15.44 -14.04
CA GLY A 30 2.39 -14.73 -15.02
C GLY A 30 3.10 -14.47 -16.33
N LEU A 31 4.36 -14.11 -16.29
CA LEU A 31 5.16 -13.90 -17.49
C LEU A 31 5.41 -15.19 -18.24
N LEU A 32 5.76 -16.27 -17.53
CA LEU A 32 5.97 -17.57 -18.15
C LEU A 32 4.72 -18.09 -18.88
N ILE A 33 3.54 -17.92 -18.28
CA ILE A 33 2.26 -18.31 -18.91
C ILE A 33 1.99 -17.49 -20.16
N MET A 34 2.36 -16.21 -20.18
CA MET A 34 2.13 -15.30 -21.31
C MET A 34 3.25 -15.34 -22.38
N GLY A 35 4.36 -16.04 -22.11
CA GLY A 35 5.52 -16.05 -22.99
C GLY A 35 6.30 -14.72 -23.02
N ALA A 36 6.03 -13.81 -22.08
CA ALA A 36 6.68 -12.51 -21.99
C ALA A 36 8.01 -12.56 -21.25
N THR A 37 8.79 -11.48 -21.31
CA THR A 37 10.12 -11.36 -20.71
C THR A 37 10.07 -10.66 -19.35
N ALA A 38 10.79 -11.20 -18.35
CA ALA A 38 11.03 -10.53 -17.07
C ALA A 38 12.45 -9.98 -16.98
N VAL A 39 12.58 -8.77 -16.45
CA VAL A 39 13.85 -8.27 -15.92
C VAL A 39 13.85 -8.50 -14.41
N ILE A 40 14.69 -9.41 -13.94
CA ILE A 40 14.84 -9.71 -12.52
C ILE A 40 16.01 -8.90 -11.97
N TYR A 41 15.78 -8.22 -10.86
CA TYR A 41 16.77 -7.39 -10.20
C TYR A 41 16.88 -7.77 -8.72
N ASP A 42 18.09 -8.11 -8.30
CA ASP A 42 18.44 -8.33 -6.91
C ASP A 42 19.30 -7.18 -6.41
N GLY A 43 18.76 -6.39 -5.50
CA GLY A 43 19.42 -5.23 -4.91
C GLY A 43 18.48 -4.12 -4.46
N ALA A 44 19.03 -3.15 -3.72
CA ALA A 44 18.28 -1.99 -3.28
C ALA A 44 18.00 -1.03 -4.44
N LEU A 45 16.81 -0.40 -4.43
CA LEU A 45 16.33 0.46 -5.52
C LEU A 45 17.20 1.69 -5.77
N ASN A 46 17.92 2.12 -4.73
CA ASN A 46 18.76 3.32 -4.71
C ASN A 46 20.27 3.01 -4.69
N PHE A 47 20.68 1.76 -4.90
CA PHE A 47 22.10 1.37 -4.89
C PHE A 47 22.54 0.85 -6.27
N PRO A 48 23.76 1.15 -6.75
CA PRO A 48 24.77 2.05 -6.14
C PRO A 48 24.43 3.54 -6.27
N LYS A 49 23.41 3.90 -7.06
CA LYS A 49 22.92 5.26 -7.29
C LYS A 49 21.40 5.28 -7.26
N ILE A 50 20.84 6.43 -6.88
CA ILE A 50 19.39 6.64 -6.78
C ILE A 50 18.65 6.47 -8.13
N ASP A 51 19.35 6.57 -9.22
CA ASP A 51 18.81 6.46 -10.58
C ASP A 51 18.89 5.02 -11.17
N ARG A 52 19.36 4.04 -10.38
CA ARG A 52 19.63 2.68 -10.84
C ARG A 52 18.48 2.03 -11.60
N ILE A 53 17.27 2.12 -11.08
CA ILE A 53 16.11 1.45 -11.70
C ILE A 53 15.71 2.10 -13.02
N TRP A 54 15.89 3.42 -13.14
CA TRP A 54 15.60 4.14 -14.39
C TRP A 54 16.57 3.78 -15.49
N LYS A 55 17.84 3.57 -15.12
CA LYS A 55 18.84 3.04 -16.05
C LYS A 55 18.46 1.64 -16.52
N ILE A 56 18.04 0.75 -15.63
CA ILE A 56 17.58 -0.61 -15.99
C ILE A 56 16.40 -0.54 -16.95
N LEU A 57 15.38 0.27 -16.64
CA LEU A 57 14.21 0.46 -17.52
C LEU A 57 14.61 0.89 -18.93
N SER A 58 15.54 1.83 -19.04
CA SER A 58 16.04 2.34 -20.32
C SER A 58 16.89 1.32 -21.05
N ASP A 59 17.86 0.68 -20.37
CA ASP A 59 18.78 -0.28 -20.99
C ASP A 59 18.06 -1.52 -21.53
N TYR A 60 17.08 -2.04 -20.79
CA TYR A 60 16.31 -3.22 -21.18
C TYR A 60 15.04 -2.91 -21.97
N GLN A 61 14.78 -1.62 -22.26
CA GLN A 61 13.60 -1.18 -23.01
C GLN A 61 12.29 -1.76 -22.45
N ALA A 62 12.15 -1.76 -21.11
CA ALA A 62 11.00 -2.32 -20.44
C ALA A 62 9.69 -1.65 -20.92
N THR A 63 8.66 -2.47 -21.16
CA THR A 63 7.35 -2.00 -21.63
C THR A 63 6.35 -1.86 -20.51
N ILE A 64 6.56 -2.55 -19.39
CA ILE A 64 5.73 -2.48 -18.20
C ILE A 64 6.64 -2.25 -16.98
N PHE A 65 6.34 -1.22 -16.22
CA PHE A 65 7.11 -0.86 -15.03
C PHE A 65 6.25 -0.94 -13.76
N GLY A 66 6.47 -1.98 -12.95
CA GLY A 66 5.83 -2.12 -11.63
C GLY A 66 6.61 -1.40 -10.54
N ILE A 67 5.90 -0.69 -9.65
CA ILE A 67 6.54 0.05 -8.55
C ILE A 67 5.61 0.13 -7.32
N SER A 68 6.18 0.05 -6.11
CA SER A 68 5.42 0.26 -4.87
C SER A 68 5.29 1.75 -4.52
N PRO A 69 4.21 2.17 -3.82
CA PRO A 69 4.06 3.55 -3.33
C PRO A 69 5.23 4.03 -2.47
N THR A 70 5.78 3.19 -1.60
CA THR A 70 6.99 3.52 -0.81
C THR A 70 8.19 3.85 -1.69
N ALA A 71 8.42 3.09 -2.77
CA ALA A 71 9.50 3.40 -3.72
C ALA A 71 9.27 4.73 -4.44
N VAL A 72 8.02 5.05 -4.78
CA VAL A 72 7.66 6.36 -5.36
C VAL A 72 8.02 7.49 -4.40
N ARG A 73 7.65 7.37 -3.12
CA ARG A 73 7.99 8.37 -2.09
C ARG A 73 9.50 8.54 -1.95
N LEU A 74 10.26 7.44 -2.00
CA LEU A 74 11.73 7.49 -1.98
C LEU A 74 12.30 8.36 -3.11
N PHE A 75 11.83 8.15 -4.34
CA PHE A 75 12.30 8.93 -5.51
C PHE A 75 11.84 10.38 -5.47
N LYS A 76 10.61 10.65 -5.04
CA LYS A 76 10.12 12.03 -4.81
C LYS A 76 11.01 12.77 -3.81
N LYS A 77 11.27 12.17 -2.66
CA LYS A 77 12.12 12.74 -1.60
C LYS A 77 13.51 13.12 -2.12
N ASN A 78 14.07 12.30 -3.00
CA ASN A 78 15.38 12.55 -3.60
C ASN A 78 15.33 13.42 -4.88
N ASN A 79 14.19 14.05 -5.18
CA ASN A 79 13.98 14.92 -6.34
C ASN A 79 14.41 14.27 -7.67
N VAL A 80 14.18 12.97 -7.82
CA VAL A 80 14.54 12.25 -9.03
C VAL A 80 13.64 12.66 -10.19
N GLU A 81 14.24 12.95 -11.34
CA GLU A 81 13.53 13.31 -12.57
C GLU A 81 13.94 12.35 -13.71
N PRO A 82 13.33 11.15 -13.80
CA PRO A 82 13.80 10.09 -14.70
C PRO A 82 13.85 10.50 -16.16
N LEU A 83 12.82 11.23 -16.63
CA LEU A 83 12.69 11.65 -18.03
C LEU A 83 13.76 12.64 -18.49
N LYS A 84 14.52 13.27 -17.57
CA LYS A 84 15.63 14.13 -17.94
C LYS A 84 16.89 13.37 -18.35
N SER A 85 17.03 12.14 -17.86
CA SER A 85 18.28 11.37 -18.01
C SER A 85 18.12 10.06 -18.76
N TYR A 86 16.87 9.52 -18.87
CA TYR A 86 16.60 8.21 -19.42
C TYR A 86 15.43 8.25 -20.40
N SER A 87 15.54 7.47 -21.51
CA SER A 87 14.39 7.21 -22.38
C SER A 87 13.51 6.14 -21.74
N LEU A 88 12.25 6.51 -21.44
CA LEU A 88 11.21 5.63 -20.94
C LEU A 88 10.07 5.45 -21.96
N ASP A 89 10.33 5.72 -23.23
CA ASP A 89 9.33 5.80 -24.30
C ASP A 89 8.66 4.45 -24.62
N LYS A 90 9.28 3.35 -24.18
CA LYS A 90 8.73 2.00 -24.38
C LYS A 90 7.68 1.62 -23.33
N ILE A 91 7.63 2.33 -22.21
CA ILE A 91 6.68 2.00 -21.16
C ILE A 91 5.25 2.26 -21.64
N LYS A 92 4.40 1.23 -21.55
CA LYS A 92 2.98 1.28 -21.94
C LYS A 92 2.08 1.57 -20.75
N ASN A 93 2.42 1.03 -19.58
CA ASN A 93 1.67 1.25 -18.33
C ASN A 93 2.55 1.04 -17.09
N ILE A 94 2.08 1.60 -15.97
CA ILE A 94 2.81 1.59 -14.70
C ILE A 94 1.90 0.99 -13.62
N PRO A 95 1.94 -0.34 -13.40
CA PRO A 95 1.23 -0.98 -12.29
C PRO A 95 1.85 -0.62 -10.93
N THR A 96 0.98 -0.42 -9.93
CA THR A 96 1.39 -0.15 -8.54
C THR A 96 0.47 -0.87 -7.57
N THR A 97 1.03 -1.40 -6.49
CA THR A 97 0.31 -2.13 -5.44
C THR A 97 1.14 -2.27 -4.17
N GLY A 98 0.56 -2.90 -3.15
CA GLY A 98 1.20 -3.23 -1.88
C GLY A 98 0.73 -2.38 -0.71
N GLU A 99 0.34 -1.14 -0.96
CA GLU A 99 -0.22 -0.20 0.01
C GLU A 99 -1.06 0.87 -0.73
N PRO A 100 -1.90 1.63 -0.03
CA PRO A 100 -2.62 2.74 -0.66
C PRO A 100 -1.66 3.77 -1.26
N LEU A 101 -1.89 4.11 -2.53
CA LEU A 101 -1.12 5.14 -3.22
C LEU A 101 -1.66 6.52 -2.88
N ASP A 102 -0.83 7.40 -2.32
CA ASP A 102 -1.21 8.78 -2.04
C ASP A 102 -1.33 9.62 -3.33
N LYS A 103 -2.12 10.70 -3.26
CA LYS A 103 -2.42 11.55 -4.42
C LYS A 103 -1.18 12.19 -5.03
N ASP A 104 -0.23 12.63 -4.21
CA ASP A 104 0.97 13.31 -4.69
C ASP A 104 1.94 12.34 -5.36
N SER A 105 2.05 11.12 -4.85
CA SER A 105 2.80 10.04 -5.48
C SER A 105 2.17 9.59 -6.79
N TRP A 106 0.84 9.55 -6.89
CA TRP A 106 0.13 9.29 -8.14
C TRP A 106 0.46 10.33 -9.20
N TRP A 107 0.38 11.64 -8.87
CA TRP A 107 0.71 12.72 -9.78
C TRP A 107 2.17 12.71 -10.19
N TRP A 108 3.08 12.41 -9.25
CA TRP A 108 4.49 12.29 -9.56
C TRP A 108 4.77 11.18 -10.57
N LEU A 109 4.19 10.00 -10.39
CA LEU A 109 4.30 8.90 -11.37
C LEU A 109 3.75 9.32 -12.73
N PHE A 110 2.57 9.91 -12.75
CA PHE A 110 1.90 10.29 -14.00
C PHE A 110 2.70 11.37 -14.76
N GLU A 111 3.25 12.36 -14.06
CA GLU A 111 3.97 13.48 -14.69
C GLU A 111 5.45 13.18 -14.94
N LYS A 112 6.17 12.64 -13.95
CA LYS A 112 7.63 12.51 -13.98
C LYS A 112 8.14 11.19 -14.55
N VAL A 113 7.28 10.18 -14.63
CA VAL A 113 7.59 8.87 -15.21
C VAL A 113 6.72 8.62 -16.44
N GLY A 114 5.42 8.79 -16.31
CA GLY A 114 4.44 8.55 -17.35
C GLY A 114 4.33 9.64 -18.41
N ASN A 115 5.08 10.73 -18.30
CA ASN A 115 5.05 11.87 -19.23
C ASN A 115 3.63 12.37 -19.55
N LYS A 116 2.72 12.34 -18.58
CA LYS A 116 1.28 12.69 -18.68
C LYS A 116 0.49 11.89 -19.74
N LYS A 117 1.02 10.73 -20.14
CA LYS A 117 0.43 9.87 -21.20
C LYS A 117 0.23 8.44 -20.73
N ILE A 118 1.18 7.90 -19.94
CA ILE A 118 1.19 6.50 -19.54
C ILE A 118 0.23 6.31 -18.36
N PRO A 119 -0.71 5.34 -18.42
CA PRO A 119 -1.66 5.11 -17.36
C PRO A 119 -0.99 4.51 -16.11
N ILE A 120 -1.43 4.99 -14.96
CA ILE A 120 -1.08 4.41 -13.66
C ILE A 120 -2.12 3.34 -13.32
N MET A 121 -1.70 2.08 -13.33
CA MET A 121 -2.55 0.91 -13.10
C MET A 121 -2.50 0.54 -11.62
N ASN A 122 -3.14 1.35 -10.76
CA ASN A 122 -3.22 1.04 -9.34
C ASN A 122 -4.15 -0.17 -9.14
N LEU A 123 -3.66 -1.16 -8.39
CA LEU A 123 -4.40 -2.40 -8.17
C LEU A 123 -4.33 -2.85 -6.70
N SER A 124 -5.32 -3.63 -6.29
CA SER A 124 -5.36 -4.28 -4.99
C SER A 124 -5.57 -5.79 -5.14
N GLY A 125 -4.89 -6.55 -4.31
CA GLY A 125 -4.97 -8.01 -4.26
C GLY A 125 -4.36 -8.52 -2.96
N GLY A 126 -4.11 -9.81 -2.89
CA GLY A 126 -3.51 -10.42 -1.71
C GLY A 126 -2.89 -11.77 -2.02
N THR A 127 -2.07 -12.24 -1.11
CA THR A 127 -1.44 -13.56 -1.20
C THR A 127 -2.50 -14.66 -1.30
N GLU A 128 -3.53 -14.56 -0.50
CA GLU A 128 -4.65 -15.52 -0.42
C GLU A 128 -5.57 -15.46 -1.64
N ILE A 129 -5.50 -14.35 -2.38
CA ILE A 129 -6.26 -14.18 -3.62
C ILE A 129 -5.52 -14.80 -4.81
N GLY A 130 -4.19 -14.83 -4.76
CA GLY A 130 -3.35 -15.32 -5.84
C GLY A 130 -3.27 -14.38 -7.04
N GLY A 131 -3.63 -13.08 -6.84
CA GLY A 131 -3.62 -12.07 -7.87
C GLY A 131 -4.29 -10.77 -7.45
N ALA A 132 -4.81 -10.01 -8.43
CA ALA A 132 -5.56 -8.80 -8.18
C ALA A 132 -7.05 -9.10 -7.98
N MET A 133 -7.69 -8.39 -7.06
CA MET A 133 -9.15 -8.30 -6.88
C MET A 133 -9.72 -7.11 -7.65
N LEU A 134 -9.01 -6.00 -7.57
CA LEU A 134 -9.38 -4.70 -8.12
C LEU A 134 -8.24 -4.19 -8.98
N SER A 135 -8.54 -3.58 -10.10
CA SER A 135 -7.54 -2.95 -10.95
C SER A 135 -8.13 -1.82 -11.81
N VAL A 136 -7.28 -0.87 -12.12
CA VAL A 136 -7.50 0.04 -13.25
C VAL A 136 -7.14 -0.73 -14.53
N PHE A 137 -7.93 -0.56 -15.58
CA PHE A 137 -7.70 -1.21 -16.88
C PHE A 137 -7.33 -0.17 -17.95
N PRO A 138 -6.61 -0.58 -19.02
CA PRO A 138 -6.37 0.28 -20.16
C PRO A 138 -7.69 0.82 -20.75
N GLY A 139 -7.71 2.11 -21.10
CA GLY A 139 -8.89 2.77 -21.63
C GLY A 139 -9.91 3.28 -20.60
N MET A 140 -9.73 2.98 -19.31
CA MET A 140 -10.55 3.57 -18.26
C MET A 140 -10.18 5.04 -18.02
N LYS A 141 -11.18 5.83 -17.57
CA LYS A 141 -10.93 7.17 -17.02
C LYS A 141 -10.07 7.06 -15.78
N LEU A 142 -8.91 7.68 -15.79
CA LEU A 142 -8.01 7.69 -14.65
C LEU A 142 -8.49 8.70 -13.60
N LYS A 143 -8.60 8.25 -12.36
CA LYS A 143 -8.74 9.11 -11.18
C LYS A 143 -7.58 8.82 -10.21
N PRO A 144 -6.94 9.83 -9.64
CA PRO A 144 -5.89 9.62 -8.64
C PRO A 144 -6.36 8.71 -7.50
N THR A 145 -5.51 7.79 -7.06
CA THR A 145 -5.69 6.89 -5.91
C THR A 145 -6.73 5.78 -6.05
N THR A 146 -7.60 5.79 -7.07
CA THR A 146 -8.51 4.66 -7.30
C THR A 146 -7.75 3.37 -7.58
N VAL A 147 -8.29 2.25 -7.12
CA VAL A 147 -7.87 0.90 -7.51
C VAL A 147 -8.77 0.30 -8.60
N GLY A 148 -9.53 1.16 -9.28
CA GLY A 148 -10.36 0.80 -10.43
C GLY A 148 -11.64 0.06 -10.06
N ILE A 149 -11.87 -1.07 -10.70
CA ILE A 149 -13.07 -1.91 -10.60
C ILE A 149 -12.69 -3.37 -10.35
N PRO A 150 -13.64 -4.24 -9.94
CA PRO A 150 -13.41 -5.67 -9.84
C PRO A 150 -12.83 -6.27 -11.11
N VAL A 151 -11.77 -7.07 -10.98
CA VAL A 151 -11.22 -7.79 -12.13
C VAL A 151 -12.19 -8.88 -12.60
N PRO A 152 -12.18 -9.26 -13.87
CA PRO A 152 -13.06 -10.31 -14.40
C PRO A 152 -12.97 -11.59 -13.57
N GLY A 153 -14.12 -12.11 -13.15
CA GLY A 153 -14.24 -13.30 -12.29
C GLY A 153 -14.31 -13.00 -10.80
N MET A 154 -14.09 -11.76 -10.36
CA MET A 154 -14.24 -11.35 -8.95
C MET A 154 -15.63 -10.79 -8.68
N ASN A 155 -16.38 -11.44 -7.79
CA ASN A 155 -17.70 -10.98 -7.34
C ASN A 155 -17.56 -10.26 -6.01
N LEU A 156 -17.14 -8.98 -6.07
CA LEU A 156 -16.88 -8.15 -4.91
C LEU A 156 -18.12 -7.37 -4.47
N ASP A 157 -18.17 -7.06 -3.17
CA ASP A 157 -19.17 -6.16 -2.60
C ASP A 157 -18.58 -5.39 -1.41
N VAL A 158 -19.31 -4.37 -0.95
CA VAL A 158 -18.97 -3.61 0.25
C VAL A 158 -20.05 -3.85 1.30
N PHE A 159 -19.68 -4.42 2.43
CA PHE A 159 -20.60 -4.71 3.52
C PHE A 159 -20.41 -3.76 4.71
N ASN A 160 -21.53 -3.39 5.36
CA ASN A 160 -21.49 -2.77 6.68
C ASN A 160 -21.32 -3.82 7.80
N ASP A 161 -21.31 -3.39 9.06
CA ASP A 161 -21.17 -4.28 10.22
C ASP A 161 -22.24 -5.35 10.31
N ASN A 162 -23.44 -5.08 9.79
CA ASN A 162 -24.57 -6.00 9.82
C ASN A 162 -24.57 -6.99 8.63
N GLY A 163 -23.54 -6.96 7.77
CA GLY A 163 -23.47 -7.83 6.60
C GLY A 163 -24.37 -7.40 5.44
N ASN A 164 -24.88 -6.17 5.46
CA ASN A 164 -25.67 -5.63 4.35
C ASN A 164 -24.77 -4.92 3.33
N SER A 165 -25.07 -5.12 2.05
CA SER A 165 -24.44 -4.38 0.96
C SER A 165 -24.69 -2.88 1.07
N VAL A 166 -23.64 -2.09 0.89
CA VAL A 166 -23.70 -0.62 0.99
C VAL A 166 -22.98 0.02 -0.18
N GLN A 167 -23.45 1.22 -0.54
CA GLN A 167 -22.88 2.03 -1.63
C GLN A 167 -22.61 3.46 -1.16
N LYS A 168 -21.60 4.12 -1.73
CA LYS A 168 -21.23 5.51 -1.43
C LYS A 168 -20.90 5.77 0.04
N GLN A 169 -20.49 4.74 0.75
CA GLN A 169 -20.00 4.82 2.12
C GLN A 169 -18.87 3.83 2.33
N ASN A 170 -18.07 4.05 3.36
CA ASN A 170 -17.01 3.13 3.71
C ASN A 170 -17.57 1.82 4.26
N GLY A 171 -16.93 0.70 3.92
CA GLY A 171 -17.32 -0.62 4.42
C GLY A 171 -16.25 -1.68 4.19
N TYR A 172 -16.59 -2.89 4.50
CA TYR A 172 -15.70 -4.04 4.39
C TYR A 172 -15.72 -4.62 2.99
N LEU A 173 -14.53 -4.81 2.43
CA LEU A 173 -14.37 -5.56 1.18
C LEU A 173 -14.69 -7.03 1.41
N VAL A 174 -15.66 -7.53 0.68
CA VAL A 174 -16.04 -8.95 0.70
C VAL A 174 -16.06 -9.56 -0.70
N ILE A 175 -15.82 -10.88 -0.78
CA ILE A 175 -15.94 -11.64 -2.02
C ILE A 175 -17.08 -12.65 -1.84
N LYS A 176 -18.09 -12.52 -2.70
CA LYS A 176 -19.34 -13.29 -2.57
C LYS A 176 -19.34 -14.65 -3.26
N SER A 177 -18.36 -14.91 -4.10
CA SER A 177 -18.27 -16.18 -4.85
C SER A 177 -16.82 -16.66 -4.92
N PRO A 178 -16.57 -17.96 -4.98
CA PRO A 178 -15.23 -18.50 -5.23
C PRO A 178 -14.63 -17.95 -6.53
N TRP A 179 -13.30 -17.89 -6.58
CA TRP A 179 -12.53 -17.51 -7.76
C TRP A 179 -11.44 -18.55 -8.06
N PRO A 180 -10.87 -18.58 -9.28
CA PRO A 180 -9.98 -19.67 -9.71
C PRO A 180 -8.73 -19.88 -8.85
N THR A 181 -8.14 -18.78 -8.33
CA THR A 181 -6.91 -18.81 -7.53
C THR A 181 -7.15 -18.71 -6.02
N MET A 182 -8.39 -18.92 -5.57
CA MET A 182 -8.75 -18.90 -4.15
C MET A 182 -7.90 -19.87 -3.34
N THR A 183 -7.26 -19.38 -2.27
CA THR A 183 -6.56 -20.27 -1.33
C THR A 183 -7.54 -21.25 -0.66
N ARG A 184 -7.08 -22.48 -0.42
CA ARG A 184 -7.89 -23.54 0.18
C ARG A 184 -7.66 -23.71 1.67
N GLY A 185 -6.69 -22.98 2.24
CA GLY A 185 -6.34 -23.06 3.65
C GLY A 185 -4.99 -22.43 3.94
N LEU A 186 -4.59 -22.47 5.20
CA LEU A 186 -3.24 -22.19 5.66
C LEU A 186 -2.57 -23.52 6.04
N LEU A 187 -1.29 -23.66 5.71
CA LEU A 187 -0.56 -24.90 5.97
C LEU A 187 -0.57 -25.23 7.48
N ASN A 188 -1.15 -26.38 7.83
CA ASN A 188 -1.30 -26.86 9.21
C ASN A 188 -2.07 -25.92 10.15
N ASP A 189 -2.93 -25.03 9.63
CA ASP A 189 -3.66 -24.06 10.45
C ASP A 189 -5.05 -23.73 9.86
N ASP A 190 -5.88 -24.75 9.71
CA ASP A 190 -7.24 -24.60 9.19
C ASP A 190 -8.13 -23.73 10.10
N ALA A 191 -7.91 -23.78 11.41
CA ALA A 191 -8.65 -22.98 12.37
C ALA A 191 -8.46 -21.49 12.11
N ARG A 192 -7.23 -21.06 11.95
CA ARG A 192 -6.88 -19.68 11.63
C ARG A 192 -7.42 -19.25 10.27
N TYR A 193 -7.41 -20.12 9.26
CA TYR A 193 -7.99 -19.84 7.95
C TYR A 193 -9.49 -19.51 8.06
N LEU A 194 -10.24 -20.35 8.77
CA LEU A 194 -11.68 -20.16 8.98
C LEU A 194 -11.96 -18.91 9.83
N GLU A 195 -11.23 -18.74 10.90
CA GLU A 195 -11.38 -17.56 11.77
C GLU A 195 -11.10 -16.27 11.03
N THR A 196 -10.02 -16.18 10.27
CA THR A 196 -9.58 -14.94 9.62
C THR A 196 -10.50 -14.53 8.48
N TYR A 197 -10.92 -15.47 7.64
CA TYR A 197 -11.57 -15.13 6.37
C TYR A 197 -13.06 -15.46 6.31
N TRP A 198 -13.58 -16.36 7.18
CA TRP A 198 -14.93 -16.88 7.07
C TRP A 198 -15.81 -16.67 8.29
N SER A 199 -15.26 -16.22 9.41
CA SER A 199 -16.01 -16.07 10.67
C SER A 199 -16.92 -14.85 10.69
N ARG A 200 -16.54 -13.76 10.02
CA ARG A 200 -17.24 -12.48 10.15
C ARG A 200 -18.60 -12.47 9.46
N PHE A 201 -18.69 -13.01 8.25
CA PHE A 201 -19.93 -13.08 7.47
C PHE A 201 -20.15 -14.51 6.96
N LYS A 202 -21.32 -15.07 7.26
CA LYS A 202 -21.62 -16.46 6.93
C LYS A 202 -21.50 -16.73 5.41
N ASN A 203 -20.64 -17.67 5.02
CA ASN A 203 -20.37 -18.08 3.64
C ASN A 203 -19.87 -16.97 2.70
N ILE A 204 -19.30 -15.90 3.25
CA ILE A 204 -18.74 -14.78 2.51
C ILE A 204 -17.29 -14.59 2.93
N TRP A 205 -16.40 -14.50 1.94
CA TRP A 205 -14.98 -14.21 2.20
C TRP A 205 -14.80 -12.77 2.68
N PHE A 206 -14.29 -12.63 3.88
CA PHE A 206 -13.88 -11.34 4.45
C PHE A 206 -12.38 -11.14 4.22
N HIS A 207 -12.00 -10.16 3.38
CA HIS A 207 -10.58 -9.99 3.03
C HIS A 207 -9.78 -9.20 4.08
N GLY A 208 -10.46 -8.46 4.93
CA GLY A 208 -9.83 -7.63 5.94
C GLY A 208 -9.40 -6.26 5.43
N ASP A 209 -9.93 -5.80 4.29
CA ASP A 209 -9.74 -4.46 3.76
C ASP A 209 -10.99 -3.60 3.99
N TYR A 210 -10.77 -2.30 4.22
CA TYR A 210 -11.79 -1.28 4.32
C TYR A 210 -11.76 -0.43 3.06
N VAL A 211 -12.91 -0.23 2.42
CA VAL A 211 -13.01 0.35 1.08
C VAL A 211 -14.15 1.34 0.96
N TYR A 212 -14.09 2.16 -0.07
CA TYR A 212 -15.14 3.08 -0.50
C TYR A 212 -15.36 2.92 -2.01
N VAL A 213 -16.60 3.02 -2.46
CA VAL A 213 -16.97 3.03 -3.88
C VAL A 213 -17.64 4.35 -4.19
N ASP A 214 -17.11 5.06 -5.20
CA ASP A 214 -17.63 6.36 -5.60
C ASP A 214 -18.83 6.28 -6.58
N GLU A 215 -19.29 7.43 -7.04
CA GLU A 215 -20.44 7.57 -7.96
C GLU A 215 -20.17 7.02 -9.37
N ASP A 216 -18.88 6.93 -9.76
CA ASP A 216 -18.46 6.32 -11.02
C ASP A 216 -18.18 4.80 -10.86
N ASN A 217 -18.57 4.20 -9.73
CA ASN A 217 -18.28 2.81 -9.34
C ASN A 217 -16.78 2.49 -9.26
N LEU A 218 -15.95 3.48 -9.00
CA LEU A 218 -14.52 3.28 -8.76
C LEU A 218 -14.25 3.02 -7.29
N TRP A 219 -13.38 2.05 -7.03
CA TRP A 219 -13.02 1.60 -5.69
C TRP A 219 -11.78 2.30 -5.16
N TYR A 220 -11.78 2.57 -3.87
CA TYR A 220 -10.69 3.21 -3.15
C TYR A 220 -10.37 2.41 -1.90
N MET A 221 -9.10 2.06 -1.72
CA MET A 221 -8.63 1.43 -0.50
C MET A 221 -8.57 2.45 0.64
N ARG A 222 -9.15 2.09 1.78
CA ARG A 222 -9.13 2.89 3.02
C ARG A 222 -8.21 2.29 4.08
N GLY A 223 -7.49 1.22 3.75
CA GLY A 223 -6.57 0.50 4.63
C GLY A 223 -7.11 -0.85 5.08
N ARG A 224 -6.43 -1.45 6.04
CA ARG A 224 -6.82 -2.72 6.63
C ARG A 224 -7.88 -2.49 7.71
N THR A 225 -8.75 -3.47 7.91
CA THR A 225 -9.81 -3.40 8.94
C THR A 225 -9.25 -3.52 10.35
N ASP A 226 -8.13 -4.20 10.53
CA ASP A 226 -7.35 -4.30 11.75
C ASP A 226 -6.53 -3.02 12.05
N ASP A 227 -6.32 -2.18 11.02
CA ASP A 227 -5.69 -0.86 11.13
C ASP A 227 -6.73 0.29 11.19
N VAL A 228 -8.04 0.02 11.13
CA VAL A 228 -9.07 1.04 11.31
C VAL A 228 -9.14 1.45 12.78
N ILE A 229 -9.05 2.74 13.04
CA ILE A 229 -9.08 3.35 14.37
C ILE A 229 -10.50 3.78 14.69
N ASN A 230 -11.00 3.42 15.86
CA ASN A 230 -12.34 3.78 16.33
C ASN A 230 -12.26 4.79 17.48
N ILE A 231 -12.42 6.07 17.17
CA ILE A 231 -12.37 7.16 18.16
C ILE A 231 -13.78 7.67 18.42
N SER A 232 -14.29 7.45 19.60
CA SER A 232 -15.63 7.94 20.01
C SER A 232 -16.72 7.56 19.01
N GLY A 233 -16.64 6.35 18.42
CA GLY A 233 -17.58 5.85 17.41
C GLY A 233 -17.29 6.29 15.97
N HIS A 234 -16.30 7.14 15.74
CA HIS A 234 -15.83 7.51 14.40
C HIS A 234 -14.75 6.53 13.93
N ARG A 235 -15.03 5.85 12.82
CA ARG A 235 -14.05 4.95 12.17
C ARG A 235 -13.21 5.72 11.19
N MET A 236 -11.90 5.67 11.41
CA MET A 236 -10.92 6.36 10.59
C MET A 236 -9.85 5.38 10.08
N SER A 237 -9.44 5.57 8.85
CA SER A 237 -8.37 4.80 8.24
C SER A 237 -7.01 5.34 8.70
N THR A 238 -6.09 4.43 9.06
CA THR A 238 -4.68 4.80 9.26
C THR A 238 -4.11 5.47 8.02
N ALA A 239 -4.45 4.98 6.82
CA ALA A 239 -3.99 5.55 5.56
C ALA A 239 -4.43 7.02 5.37
N GLU A 240 -5.63 7.40 5.83
CA GLU A 240 -6.10 8.79 5.73
C GLU A 240 -5.27 9.73 6.62
N ILE A 241 -4.96 9.28 7.83
CA ILE A 241 -4.12 10.01 8.79
C ILE A 241 -2.69 10.14 8.27
N GLU A 242 -2.13 9.05 7.76
CA GLU A 242 -0.79 8.99 7.18
C GLU A 242 -0.66 9.89 5.95
N HIS A 243 -1.63 9.85 5.04
CA HIS A 243 -1.65 10.73 3.86
C HIS A 243 -1.74 12.20 4.24
N ALA A 244 -2.53 12.54 5.27
CA ALA A 244 -2.57 13.91 5.79
C ALA A 244 -1.20 14.32 6.32
N ALA A 245 -0.54 13.48 7.12
CA ALA A 245 0.80 13.77 7.65
C ALA A 245 1.84 13.91 6.53
N ILE A 246 1.88 12.98 5.57
CA ILE A 246 2.82 13.00 4.42
C ILE A 246 2.60 14.21 3.50
N SER A 247 1.39 14.78 3.46
CA SER A 247 1.13 16.02 2.71
C SER A 247 1.82 17.26 3.32
N HIS A 248 2.38 17.15 4.52
CA HIS A 248 3.18 18.20 5.12
C HIS A 248 4.59 18.20 4.54
N LYS A 249 5.08 19.38 4.10
CA LYS A 249 6.35 19.57 3.35
C LYS A 249 7.60 19.02 4.03
N LYS A 250 7.60 18.89 5.37
CA LYS A 250 8.75 18.40 6.15
C LYS A 250 8.73 16.88 6.32
N ILE A 251 7.63 16.19 5.97
CA ILE A 251 7.43 14.78 6.25
C ILE A 251 7.66 13.96 5.00
N SER A 252 8.52 12.97 5.11
CA SER A 252 8.84 12.07 4.00
C SER A 252 8.08 10.75 4.06
N ASP A 253 7.73 10.28 5.26
CA ASP A 253 6.97 9.03 5.46
C ASP A 253 6.23 9.09 6.80
N ALA A 254 5.13 8.36 6.94
CA ALA A 254 4.35 8.30 8.16
C ALA A 254 3.64 6.96 8.32
N ALA A 255 3.44 6.55 9.57
CA ALA A 255 2.65 5.39 9.95
C ALA A 255 1.80 5.72 11.17
N SER A 256 0.54 5.32 11.18
CA SER A 256 -0.34 5.48 12.33
C SER A 256 -0.83 4.15 12.86
N ILE A 257 -1.05 4.09 14.15
CA ILE A 257 -1.62 2.93 14.86
C ILE A 257 -2.68 3.39 15.84
N ALA A 258 -3.56 2.45 16.22
CA ALA A 258 -4.49 2.62 17.33
C ALA A 258 -3.91 2.00 18.60
N ILE A 259 -4.01 2.72 19.72
CA ILE A 259 -3.79 2.19 21.07
C ILE A 259 -5.05 2.33 21.90
N PRO A 260 -5.29 1.47 22.90
CA PRO A 260 -6.41 1.62 23.82
C PRO A 260 -6.40 2.97 24.53
N ASP A 261 -7.58 3.58 24.68
CA ASP A 261 -7.79 4.84 25.37
C ASP A 261 -9.07 4.80 26.22
N ASN A 262 -8.97 5.16 27.48
CA ASN A 262 -10.08 5.05 28.43
C ASN A 262 -11.25 6.01 28.17
N ILE A 263 -11.03 7.07 27.39
CA ILE A 263 -12.05 8.11 27.14
C ILE A 263 -12.66 7.89 25.75
N THR A 264 -11.84 7.67 24.75
CA THR A 264 -12.25 7.62 23.33
C THR A 264 -12.39 6.20 22.79
N GLY A 265 -12.09 5.17 23.62
CA GLY A 265 -11.98 3.77 23.22
C GLY A 265 -10.61 3.48 22.60
N GLU A 266 -10.24 4.20 21.57
CA GLU A 266 -8.91 4.17 20.95
C GLU A 266 -8.36 5.58 20.75
N ALA A 267 -7.03 5.69 20.71
CA ALA A 267 -6.32 6.92 20.40
C ALA A 267 -5.32 6.69 19.26
N ILE A 268 -5.13 7.72 18.44
CA ILE A 268 -4.17 7.72 17.35
C ILE A 268 -2.77 7.95 17.92
N VAL A 269 -1.82 7.08 17.53
CA VAL A 269 -0.39 7.34 17.63
C VAL A 269 0.15 7.46 16.21
N LEU A 270 0.83 8.57 15.94
CA LEU A 270 1.43 8.85 14.65
C LEU A 270 2.96 8.80 14.78
N PHE A 271 3.59 7.97 13.98
CA PHE A 271 5.03 7.98 13.77
C PHE A 271 5.33 8.61 12.42
N PHE A 272 6.36 9.43 12.35
CA PHE A 272 6.74 10.08 11.09
C PHE A 272 8.26 10.15 10.91
N VAL A 273 8.69 10.25 9.66
CA VAL A 273 10.06 10.51 9.24
C VAL A 273 10.13 11.89 8.63
N ALA A 274 11.02 12.73 9.13
CA ALA A 274 11.26 14.07 8.58
C ALA A 274 12.61 14.15 7.87
N ASP A 275 12.75 15.13 6.97
CA ASP A 275 13.97 15.31 6.19
C ASP A 275 15.14 15.86 7.01
N ASN A 276 14.84 16.55 8.11
CA ASN A 276 15.84 17.11 9.02
C ASN A 276 15.86 16.36 10.35
N LYS A 277 17.02 16.42 11.05
CA LYS A 277 17.17 15.89 12.41
C LYS A 277 16.14 16.54 13.34
N LEU A 278 15.81 15.82 14.44
CA LEU A 278 14.86 16.20 15.49
C LEU A 278 14.71 17.73 15.63
N GLU A 279 13.59 18.25 15.16
CA GLU A 279 13.23 19.68 15.25
C GLU A 279 12.23 19.83 16.41
N THR A 280 12.61 20.56 17.44
CA THR A 280 11.75 20.77 18.61
C THR A 280 10.42 21.41 18.22
N GLY A 281 9.31 20.76 18.61
CA GLY A 281 7.96 21.26 18.34
C GLY A 281 7.32 20.73 17.06
N LEU A 282 8.06 19.97 16.24
CA LEU A 282 7.54 19.43 14.99
C LEU A 282 6.40 18.44 15.25
N GLU A 283 6.45 17.64 16.31
CA GLU A 283 5.38 16.72 16.69
C GLU A 283 4.04 17.46 16.92
N SER A 284 4.09 18.60 17.61
CA SER A 284 2.90 19.43 17.84
C SER A 284 2.41 20.09 16.55
N GLU A 285 3.32 20.54 15.68
CA GLU A 285 2.99 21.08 14.36
C GLU A 285 2.26 20.04 13.52
N ILE A 286 2.77 18.82 13.46
CA ILE A 286 2.16 17.72 12.68
C ILE A 286 0.82 17.28 13.26
N SER A 287 0.70 17.16 14.60
CA SER A 287 -0.58 16.84 15.24
C SER A 287 -1.67 17.86 14.89
N ASN A 288 -1.34 19.15 14.91
CA ASN A 288 -2.26 20.22 14.52
C ASN A 288 -2.59 20.15 13.03
N TYR A 289 -1.59 19.95 12.18
CA TYR A 289 -1.76 19.86 10.73
C TYR A 289 -2.71 18.73 10.32
N VAL A 290 -2.55 17.53 10.89
CA VAL A 290 -3.46 16.40 10.65
C VAL A 290 -4.88 16.75 11.11
N SER A 291 -5.02 17.36 12.29
CA SER A 291 -6.31 17.82 12.83
C SER A 291 -6.99 18.87 11.96
N GLU A 292 -6.25 19.77 11.33
CA GLU A 292 -6.77 20.78 10.39
C GLU A 292 -7.22 20.17 9.08
N LYS A 293 -6.48 19.17 8.58
CA LYS A 293 -6.76 18.51 7.29
C LYS A 293 -7.96 17.59 7.32
N ILE A 294 -8.14 16.82 8.40
CA ILE A 294 -9.17 15.78 8.49
C ILE A 294 -10.31 16.23 9.44
N GLY A 295 -9.96 16.92 10.54
CA GLY A 295 -10.88 17.32 11.58
C GLY A 295 -10.35 16.99 12.98
N LYS A 296 -10.92 17.62 14.02
CA LYS A 296 -10.45 17.49 15.42
C LYS A 296 -10.45 16.05 15.94
N VAL A 297 -11.35 15.21 15.44
CA VAL A 297 -11.45 13.79 15.81
C VAL A 297 -10.20 12.99 15.37
N ALA A 298 -9.54 13.42 14.30
CA ALA A 298 -8.34 12.79 13.76
C ALA A 298 -7.04 13.28 14.41
N ARG A 299 -7.12 14.12 15.44
CA ARG A 299 -5.94 14.64 16.11
C ARG A 299 -5.15 13.52 16.78
N PRO A 300 -3.89 13.24 16.38
CA PRO A 300 -3.07 12.26 17.08
C PRO A 300 -2.85 12.65 18.54
N LYS A 301 -3.03 11.67 19.44
CA LYS A 301 -2.77 11.83 20.87
C LYS A 301 -1.27 11.82 21.18
N LEU A 302 -0.55 10.96 20.48
CA LEU A 302 0.90 10.86 20.56
C LEU A 302 1.48 10.98 19.16
N VAL A 303 2.61 11.69 19.04
CA VAL A 303 3.31 11.89 17.78
C VAL A 303 4.79 11.72 18.03
N PHE A 304 5.45 10.88 17.24
CA PHE A 304 6.85 10.56 17.41
C PHE A 304 7.61 10.66 16.09
N GLN A 305 8.72 11.36 16.12
CA GLN A 305 9.68 11.36 15.02
C GLN A 305 10.62 10.16 15.17
N LEU A 306 10.80 9.42 14.07
CA LEU A 306 11.75 8.31 13.95
C LEU A 306 12.75 8.60 12.82
N SER A 307 13.91 7.93 12.85
CA SER A 307 14.89 7.99 11.77
C SER A 307 14.39 7.29 10.50
N ASP A 308 13.61 6.21 10.66
CA ASP A 308 12.89 5.48 9.61
C ASP A 308 11.69 4.75 10.25
N LEU A 309 10.83 4.15 9.44
CA LEU A 309 9.75 3.27 9.89
C LEU A 309 10.19 1.80 9.74
N PRO A 310 9.74 0.87 10.61
CA PRO A 310 10.04 -0.55 10.44
C PRO A 310 9.39 -1.06 9.14
N LYS A 311 10.22 -1.56 8.23
CA LYS A 311 9.82 -1.95 6.87
C LYS A 311 10.33 -3.33 6.51
N THR A 312 9.60 -3.99 5.64
CA THR A 312 10.08 -5.15 4.92
C THR A 312 11.12 -4.73 3.86
N ARG A 313 11.88 -5.68 3.30
CA ARG A 313 12.82 -5.44 2.18
C ARG A 313 12.17 -4.77 0.96
N THR A 314 10.87 -4.99 0.77
CA THR A 314 10.11 -4.36 -0.32
C THR A 314 9.54 -2.99 0.03
N GLY A 315 9.84 -2.47 1.22
CA GLY A 315 9.43 -1.16 1.70
C GLY A 315 8.06 -1.10 2.37
N LYS A 316 7.36 -2.24 2.55
CA LYS A 316 6.06 -2.25 3.24
C LYS A 316 6.26 -1.98 4.74
N ILE A 317 5.54 -0.98 5.27
CA ILE A 317 5.58 -0.61 6.68
C ILE A 317 4.95 -1.72 7.54
N MET A 318 5.64 -2.11 8.60
CA MET A 318 5.24 -3.15 9.54
C MET A 318 4.57 -2.54 10.80
N ARG A 319 3.34 -1.99 10.63
CA ARG A 319 2.58 -1.31 11.72
C ARG A 319 2.41 -2.17 12.96
N ARG A 320 2.29 -3.49 12.78
CA ARG A 320 2.25 -4.45 13.90
C ARG A 320 3.45 -4.26 14.84
N LEU A 321 4.65 -4.08 14.28
CA LEU A 321 5.86 -3.91 15.10
C LEU A 321 5.87 -2.57 15.84
N LEU A 322 5.37 -1.49 15.24
CA LEU A 322 5.18 -0.20 15.92
C LEU A 322 4.27 -0.36 17.12
N LYS A 323 3.11 -1.01 16.92
CA LYS A 323 2.12 -1.24 17.98
C LYS A 323 2.66 -2.13 19.10
N SER A 324 3.16 -3.32 18.75
CA SER A 324 3.65 -4.28 19.74
C SER A 324 4.83 -3.71 20.52
N LYS A 325 5.74 -2.98 19.86
CA LYS A 325 6.89 -2.37 20.54
C LYS A 325 6.49 -1.26 21.51
N LEU A 326 5.55 -0.39 21.09
CA LEU A 326 5.04 0.71 21.94
C LEU A 326 4.28 0.17 23.16
N LEU A 327 3.51 -0.92 22.98
CA LEU A 327 2.71 -1.53 24.07
C LEU A 327 3.50 -2.54 24.91
N GLY A 328 4.78 -2.80 24.61
CA GLY A 328 5.59 -3.80 25.31
C GLY A 328 5.17 -5.25 25.06
N GLU A 329 4.49 -5.52 23.94
CA GLU A 329 4.02 -6.84 23.56
C GLU A 329 5.07 -7.65 22.80
N ASN A 330 4.84 -8.96 22.64
CA ASN A 330 5.72 -9.81 21.85
C ASN A 330 5.73 -9.40 20.39
N LEU A 331 6.92 -9.17 19.84
CA LEU A 331 7.10 -8.72 18.45
C LEU A 331 6.80 -9.81 17.40
N GLY A 332 6.76 -11.08 17.79
CA GLY A 332 6.56 -12.21 16.88
C GLY A 332 7.69 -12.35 15.85
N ASP A 333 7.35 -12.78 14.63
CA ASP A 333 8.33 -13.01 13.57
C ASP A 333 8.90 -11.69 13.01
N LEU A 334 10.24 -11.61 12.98
CA LEU A 334 11.03 -10.48 12.49
C LEU A 334 11.80 -10.80 11.20
N SER A 335 11.66 -11.99 10.63
CA SER A 335 12.48 -12.47 9.50
C SER A 335 12.38 -11.58 8.24
N SER A 336 11.28 -10.88 8.09
CA SER A 336 11.03 -9.95 6.97
C SER A 336 11.42 -8.50 7.26
N LEU A 337 11.90 -8.17 8.48
CA LEU A 337 12.25 -6.81 8.86
C LEU A 337 13.64 -6.44 8.32
N GLU A 338 13.72 -5.37 7.54
CA GLU A 338 14.96 -4.88 6.91
C GLU A 338 15.81 -4.01 7.87
N ASN A 339 15.15 -3.19 8.70
CA ASN A 339 15.79 -2.16 9.51
C ASN A 339 15.50 -2.32 11.01
N PRO A 340 16.04 -3.38 11.67
CA PRO A 340 15.72 -3.70 13.07
C PRO A 340 16.12 -2.61 14.08
N HIS A 341 17.12 -1.77 13.76
CA HIS A 341 17.58 -0.69 14.63
C HIS A 341 16.48 0.34 14.98
N VAL A 342 15.48 0.50 14.11
CA VAL A 342 14.34 1.40 14.35
C VAL A 342 13.53 0.97 15.58
N LEU A 343 13.47 -0.33 15.87
CA LEU A 343 12.77 -0.83 17.04
C LEU A 343 13.38 -0.36 18.36
N ASP A 344 14.70 -0.08 18.38
CA ASP A 344 15.40 0.44 19.56
C ASP A 344 15.06 1.91 19.84
N GLU A 345 14.74 2.68 18.77
CA GLU A 345 14.28 4.06 18.91
C GLU A 345 12.89 4.07 19.59
N ILE A 346 11.99 3.20 19.17
CA ILE A 346 10.63 3.10 19.72
C ILE A 346 10.66 2.74 21.21
N SER A 347 11.59 1.88 21.63
CA SER A 347 11.77 1.49 23.05
C SER A 347 12.07 2.67 23.98
N LYS A 348 12.56 3.78 23.45
CA LYS A 348 12.93 4.98 24.23
C LYS A 348 11.81 6.00 24.32
N LEU A 349 10.65 5.72 23.69
CA LEU A 349 9.50 6.63 23.62
C LEU A 349 8.46 6.37 24.71
N GLY A 350 8.57 5.22 25.43
CA GLY A 350 7.65 4.77 26.49
C GLY A 350 8.18 4.93 27.90
#